data_46ab256eec7c3ee7ccbf3d4f583b8d6f
#
_entry.id   46ab256eec7c3ee7ccbf3d4f583b8d6f
#
_cell.length_a   1.000
_cell.length_b   1.000
_cell.length_c   1.000
_cell.angle_alpha   90.00
_cell.angle_beta   90.00
_cell.angle_gamma   90.00
#
_symmetry.space_group_name_H-M   'P 1'
#
loop_
_entity.id
_entity.type
_entity.pdbx_description
1 polymer ?
#
loop_
_entity_poly.entity_id
_entity_poly.type
_entity_poly.pdbx_seq_one_letter_code
_entity_poly.pdbx_strand_id
1 'polypeptide(L)'
;MPEVSSDLEMVRVTNEDFVKKAEACTPKLRETVVRPVSIVDIVKTEDVYPEVHKKDEIGNLSSYHLAKGDKICLDLGDHQVGYVTLKLNSVGSPQDAPAFFRLKFGEIAKEMTEDSADYDGWISRGWIQEEFIHVDVLPAELKLPRRYAFRYMEIEVIDTSLKWQMVVEDVSCVSVSAVSMEDVKPVESEDEMIRKLDRVSLRTLQNCMQSVFEDGPKRDRRLWLGDLRLQALANYETFHNMDLVKRCLYLFAGQTKDNG
;
A
#
# COMPACT_ATOMS: atom_id res chain seq x y z
N MET A 1 31.28 11.85 -9.14
CA MET A 1 30.32 11.02 -8.37
C MET A 1 30.84 11.03 -6.94
N PRO A 2 30.01 11.26 -5.90
CA PRO A 2 30.48 11.05 -4.55
C PRO A 2 30.81 9.57 -4.38
N GLU A 3 32.01 9.27 -3.90
CA GLU A 3 32.39 7.92 -3.53
C GLU A 3 31.41 7.41 -2.47
N VAL A 4 30.76 6.30 -2.74
CA VAL A 4 29.98 5.58 -1.72
C VAL A 4 31.01 5.02 -0.76
N SER A 5 31.07 5.58 0.46
CA SER A 5 31.95 5.06 1.50
C SER A 5 31.61 3.60 1.77
N SER A 6 32.52 2.70 1.41
CA SER A 6 32.41 1.26 1.68
C SER A 6 32.87 0.91 3.12
N ASP A 7 33.24 1.90 3.93
CA ASP A 7 33.93 1.70 5.20
C ASP A 7 33.03 1.51 6.43
N LEU A 8 31.76 1.18 6.21
CA LEU A 8 30.89 0.69 7.29
C LEU A 8 31.03 -0.83 7.41
N GLU A 9 32.19 -1.29 7.84
CA GLU A 9 32.32 -2.63 8.42
C GLU A 9 31.51 -2.67 9.73
N MET A 10 30.21 -2.92 9.59
CA MET A 10 29.36 -3.17 10.75
C MET A 10 29.58 -4.62 11.20
N VAL A 11 30.46 -4.81 12.18
CA VAL A 11 30.53 -6.09 12.90
C VAL A 11 29.24 -6.26 13.68
N ARG A 12 28.39 -7.16 13.21
CA ARG A 12 27.14 -7.54 13.87
C ARG A 12 27.39 -8.77 14.72
N VAL A 13 27.08 -8.68 15.98
CA VAL A 13 27.01 -9.84 16.87
C VAL A 13 25.56 -10.34 16.85
N THR A 14 25.39 -11.57 16.38
CA THR A 14 24.06 -12.21 16.37
C THR A 14 23.90 -13.05 17.63
N ASN A 15 22.89 -12.75 18.43
CA ASN A 15 22.48 -13.59 19.55
C ASN A 15 21.35 -14.52 19.09
N GLU A 16 21.71 -15.78 18.81
CA GLU A 16 20.77 -16.77 18.28
C GLU A 16 19.58 -17.08 19.20
N ASP A 17 19.73 -16.96 20.51
CA ASP A 17 18.64 -17.21 21.45
C ASP A 17 17.56 -16.13 21.37
N PHE A 18 17.96 -14.87 21.18
CA PHE A 18 17.00 -13.80 20.92
C PHE A 18 16.37 -13.90 19.54
N VAL A 19 17.13 -14.32 18.53
CA VAL A 19 16.56 -14.56 17.19
C VAL A 19 15.50 -15.65 17.24
N LYS A 20 15.75 -16.78 17.90
CA LYS A 20 14.76 -17.86 18.10
C LYS A 20 13.51 -17.38 18.85
N LYS A 21 13.69 -16.55 19.88
CA LYS A 21 12.55 -15.94 20.60
C LYS A 21 11.73 -15.01 19.70
N ALA A 22 12.40 -14.22 18.84
CA ALA A 22 11.73 -13.38 17.87
C ALA A 22 10.95 -14.19 16.84
N GLU A 23 11.52 -15.30 16.35
CA GLU A 23 10.83 -16.20 15.42
C GLU A 23 9.61 -16.85 16.04
N ALA A 24 9.69 -17.29 17.30
CA ALA A 24 8.56 -17.84 18.03
C ALA A 24 7.39 -16.84 18.21
N CYS A 25 7.67 -15.55 18.17
CA CYS A 25 6.67 -14.48 18.23
C CYS A 25 6.25 -13.97 16.85
N THR A 26 6.60 -14.64 15.75
CA THR A 26 6.21 -14.22 14.39
C THR A 26 4.69 -14.32 14.24
N PRO A 27 3.99 -13.22 13.93
CA PRO A 27 2.55 -13.26 13.78
C PRO A 27 2.15 -14.00 12.50
N LYS A 28 1.03 -14.70 12.57
CA LYS A 28 0.32 -15.12 11.36
C LYS A 28 -0.48 -13.93 10.84
N LEU A 29 -0.11 -13.41 9.69
CA LEU A 29 -0.85 -12.31 9.09
C LEU A 29 -2.27 -12.76 8.72
N ARG A 30 -3.22 -11.91 9.00
CA ARG A 30 -4.61 -12.02 8.57
C ARG A 30 -4.75 -11.43 7.19
N GLU A 31 -5.51 -12.09 6.35
CA GLU A 31 -5.77 -11.69 4.98
C GLU A 31 -7.25 -11.34 4.81
N THR A 32 -7.52 -10.20 4.22
CA THR A 32 -8.89 -9.76 3.90
C THR A 32 -8.93 -9.29 2.46
N VAL A 33 -9.85 -9.87 1.67
CA VAL A 33 -10.05 -9.43 0.29
C VAL A 33 -10.90 -8.16 0.29
N VAL A 34 -10.32 -7.07 -0.20
CA VAL A 34 -10.97 -5.77 -0.36
C VAL A 34 -11.10 -5.45 -1.84
N ARG A 35 -12.22 -4.86 -2.22
CA ARG A 35 -12.47 -4.34 -3.57
C ARG A 35 -12.69 -2.84 -3.53
N PRO A 36 -12.41 -2.11 -4.61
CA PRO A 36 -12.82 -0.71 -4.72
C PRO A 36 -14.32 -0.55 -4.47
N VAL A 37 -14.68 0.57 -3.86
CA VAL A 37 -16.09 0.89 -3.54
C VAL A 37 -16.72 1.81 -4.57
N SER A 38 -15.90 2.55 -5.31
CA SER A 38 -16.37 3.47 -6.34
C SER A 38 -15.28 3.80 -7.36
N ILE A 39 -15.73 4.26 -8.51
CA ILE A 39 -14.92 4.96 -9.51
C ILE A 39 -15.00 6.46 -9.17
N VAL A 40 -13.87 7.16 -9.17
CA VAL A 40 -13.78 8.54 -8.75
C VAL A 40 -13.04 9.42 -9.76
N ASP A 41 -13.39 10.70 -9.81
CA ASP A 41 -12.59 11.75 -10.42
C ASP A 41 -11.93 12.55 -9.31
N ILE A 42 -10.63 12.77 -9.42
CA ILE A 42 -9.83 13.56 -8.48
C ILE A 42 -9.46 14.86 -9.19
N VAL A 43 -10.06 15.97 -8.72
CA VAL A 43 -9.95 17.28 -9.36
C VAL A 43 -9.01 18.16 -8.56
N LYS A 44 -7.93 18.60 -9.20
CA LYS A 44 -7.00 19.57 -8.60
C LYS A 44 -7.70 20.90 -8.44
N THR A 45 -7.66 21.46 -7.25
CA THR A 45 -8.23 22.78 -6.90
C THR A 45 -7.12 23.76 -6.56
N GLU A 46 -7.48 25.00 -6.23
CA GLU A 46 -6.54 25.98 -5.68
C GLU A 46 -6.15 25.66 -4.23
N ASP A 47 -6.94 24.84 -3.54
CA ASP A 47 -6.65 24.39 -2.19
C ASP A 47 -5.52 23.36 -2.15
N VAL A 48 -4.96 23.16 -0.96
CA VAL A 48 -3.88 22.18 -0.71
C VAL A 48 -4.31 20.76 -1.07
N TYR A 49 -5.59 20.42 -0.84
CA TYR A 49 -6.15 19.10 -1.10
C TYR A 49 -7.11 19.14 -2.28
N PRO A 50 -7.01 18.20 -3.23
CA PRO A 50 -7.93 18.08 -4.33
C PRO A 50 -9.32 17.61 -3.85
N GLU A 51 -10.33 17.88 -4.64
CA GLU A 51 -11.66 17.33 -4.44
C GLU A 51 -11.76 15.93 -5.03
N VAL A 52 -12.48 15.05 -4.34
CA VAL A 52 -12.77 13.67 -4.78
C VAL A 52 -14.26 13.57 -5.06
N HIS A 53 -14.62 13.35 -6.30
CA HIS A 53 -16.00 13.19 -6.72
C HIS A 53 -16.26 11.76 -7.15
N LYS A 54 -17.35 11.15 -6.64
CA LYS A 54 -17.80 9.86 -7.15
C LYS A 54 -18.24 10.05 -8.60
N LYS A 55 -17.57 9.35 -9.52
CA LYS A 55 -17.88 9.36 -10.93
C LYS A 55 -18.93 8.32 -11.28
N ASP A 56 -18.74 7.09 -10.73
CA ASP A 56 -19.63 5.96 -11.05
C ASP A 56 -19.60 4.89 -9.95
N GLU A 57 -20.55 3.98 -10.01
CA GLU A 57 -20.57 2.77 -9.19
C GLU A 57 -19.52 1.77 -9.67
N ILE A 58 -18.89 1.07 -8.73
CA ILE A 58 -17.85 0.08 -9.08
C ILE A 58 -18.39 -1.06 -9.94
N GLY A 59 -19.67 -1.37 -9.85
CA GLY A 59 -20.32 -2.38 -10.69
C GLY A 59 -20.27 -2.08 -12.19
N ASN A 60 -20.02 -0.83 -12.57
CA ASN A 60 -19.88 -0.40 -13.96
C ASN A 60 -18.44 -0.46 -14.47
N LEU A 61 -17.46 -0.92 -13.66
CA LEU A 61 -16.04 -0.93 -14.03
C LEU A 61 -15.77 -1.59 -15.38
N SER A 62 -16.36 -2.74 -15.63
CA SER A 62 -16.18 -3.49 -16.88
C SER A 62 -16.84 -2.85 -18.12
N SER A 63 -17.65 -1.81 -17.95
CA SER A 63 -18.21 -1.05 -19.06
C SER A 63 -17.28 0.04 -19.62
N TYR A 64 -16.19 0.33 -18.88
CA TYR A 64 -15.17 1.27 -19.33
C TYR A 64 -14.23 0.60 -20.32
N HIS A 65 -14.26 1.05 -21.56
CA HIS A 65 -13.37 0.61 -22.61
C HIS A 65 -12.24 1.64 -22.75
N LEU A 66 -11.04 1.28 -22.28
CA LEU A 66 -9.92 2.18 -22.16
C LEU A 66 -9.02 2.08 -23.40
N ALA A 67 -8.96 3.17 -24.15
CA ALA A 67 -8.03 3.37 -25.27
C ALA A 67 -6.76 4.08 -24.79
N LYS A 68 -5.82 4.28 -25.70
CA LYS A 68 -4.60 5.06 -25.47
C LYS A 68 -4.91 6.44 -24.87
N GLY A 69 -4.31 6.74 -23.72
CA GLY A 69 -4.45 8.00 -23.00
C GLY A 69 -5.65 8.05 -22.04
N ASP A 70 -6.53 7.04 -22.07
CA ASP A 70 -7.64 6.97 -21.12
C ASP A 70 -7.16 6.50 -19.75
N LYS A 71 -7.82 7.01 -18.72
CA LYS A 71 -7.54 6.64 -17.35
C LYS A 71 -8.79 6.53 -16.50
N ILE A 72 -8.70 5.71 -15.47
CA ILE A 72 -9.74 5.50 -14.49
C ILE A 72 -9.12 5.45 -13.09
N CYS A 73 -9.74 6.13 -12.12
CA CYS A 73 -9.29 6.11 -10.73
C CYS A 73 -10.32 5.39 -9.85
N LEU A 74 -9.83 4.51 -8.99
CA LEU A 74 -10.61 3.67 -8.10
C LEU A 74 -10.35 4.09 -6.65
N ASP A 75 -11.41 4.19 -5.83
CA ASP A 75 -11.31 4.39 -4.37
C ASP A 75 -11.63 3.07 -3.66
N LEU A 76 -10.74 2.60 -2.79
CA LEU A 76 -10.96 1.42 -1.95
C LEU A 76 -11.77 1.73 -0.68
N GLY A 77 -12.20 3.00 -0.50
CA GLY A 77 -13.00 3.45 0.65
C GLY A 77 -12.18 3.69 1.92
N ASP A 78 -11.07 2.97 2.09
CA ASP A 78 -10.16 3.12 3.22
C ASP A 78 -8.73 2.74 2.79
N HIS A 79 -7.74 3.15 3.59
CA HIS A 79 -6.34 2.82 3.33
C HIS A 79 -6.08 1.32 3.54
N GLN A 80 -5.40 0.70 2.58
CA GLN A 80 -5.07 -0.72 2.56
C GLN A 80 -3.56 -0.93 2.45
N VAL A 81 -3.08 -2.02 3.04
CA VAL A 81 -1.71 -2.53 2.85
C VAL A 81 -1.83 -3.97 2.38
N GLY A 82 -1.50 -4.23 1.12
CA GLY A 82 -1.78 -5.55 0.56
C GLY A 82 -1.25 -5.79 -0.85
N TYR A 83 -1.67 -6.91 -1.40
CA TYR A 83 -1.31 -7.40 -2.73
C TYR A 83 -2.46 -7.25 -3.69
N VAL A 84 -2.20 -6.62 -4.84
CA VAL A 84 -3.24 -6.27 -5.81
C VAL A 84 -3.29 -7.29 -6.94
N THR A 85 -4.51 -7.66 -7.33
CA THR A 85 -4.81 -8.47 -8.51
C THR A 85 -5.80 -7.73 -9.39
N LEU A 86 -5.52 -7.69 -10.70
CA LEU A 86 -6.41 -7.16 -11.73
C LEU A 86 -6.86 -8.29 -12.66
N LYS A 87 -8.13 -8.29 -13.03
CA LYS A 87 -8.63 -9.08 -14.17
C LYS A 87 -8.83 -8.15 -15.34
N LEU A 88 -8.11 -8.43 -16.40
CA LEU A 88 -8.05 -7.62 -17.60
C LEU A 88 -8.60 -8.38 -18.80
N ASN A 89 -9.29 -7.66 -19.66
CA ASN A 89 -9.82 -8.17 -20.93
C ASN A 89 -9.62 -7.13 -22.03
N SER A 90 -10.01 -7.45 -23.24
CA SER A 90 -10.02 -6.53 -24.38
C SER A 90 -11.34 -6.59 -25.12
N VAL A 91 -11.69 -5.51 -25.79
CA VAL A 91 -12.85 -5.39 -26.67
C VAL A 91 -12.43 -4.82 -28.02
N GLY A 92 -13.06 -5.26 -29.08
CA GLY A 92 -12.74 -4.93 -30.46
C GLY A 92 -12.06 -6.07 -31.18
N SER A 93 -11.06 -5.76 -32.02
CA SER A 93 -10.26 -6.77 -32.72
C SER A 93 -9.29 -7.48 -31.77
N PRO A 94 -8.77 -8.66 -32.13
CA PRO A 94 -7.69 -9.29 -31.37
C PRO A 94 -6.51 -8.35 -31.20
N GLN A 95 -5.83 -8.46 -30.03
CA GLN A 95 -4.62 -7.70 -29.75
C GLN A 95 -3.59 -7.89 -30.86
N ASP A 96 -2.98 -6.80 -31.31
CA ASP A 96 -1.88 -6.77 -32.28
C ASP A 96 -0.54 -6.37 -31.63
N ALA A 97 -0.56 -6.00 -30.35
CA ALA A 97 0.60 -5.71 -29.50
C ALA A 97 0.21 -5.88 -28.02
N PRO A 98 1.19 -5.98 -27.09
CA PRO A 98 0.92 -6.00 -25.65
C PRO A 98 0.11 -4.79 -25.21
N ALA A 99 -0.78 -4.98 -24.23
CA ALA A 99 -1.38 -3.86 -23.53
C ALA A 99 -0.31 -3.17 -22.68
N PHE A 100 -0.12 -1.87 -22.87
CA PHE A 100 0.85 -1.08 -22.13
C PHE A 100 0.13 -0.02 -21.28
N PHE A 101 0.24 -0.13 -19.96
CA PHE A 101 -0.46 0.75 -19.03
C PHE A 101 0.37 1.04 -17.78
N ARG A 102 -0.01 2.12 -17.10
CA ARG A 102 0.55 2.55 -15.82
C ARG A 102 -0.47 2.30 -14.71
N LEU A 103 0.00 1.79 -13.58
CA LEU A 103 -0.70 1.77 -12.31
C LEU A 103 -0.03 2.75 -11.37
N LYS A 104 -0.83 3.62 -10.74
CA LYS A 104 -0.37 4.56 -9.73
C LYS A 104 -1.19 4.38 -8.47
N PHE A 105 -0.51 4.32 -7.33
CA PHE A 105 -1.11 4.08 -6.03
C PHE A 105 -0.87 5.28 -5.11
N GLY A 106 -1.93 5.80 -4.49
CA GLY A 106 -1.87 6.91 -3.55
C GLY A 106 -2.58 6.60 -2.24
N GLU A 107 -2.00 7.04 -1.13
CA GLU A 107 -2.62 6.95 0.19
C GLU A 107 -3.68 8.03 0.36
N ILE A 108 -3.42 9.21 -0.21
CA ILE A 108 -4.33 10.36 -0.21
C ILE A 108 -4.55 10.87 -1.63
N ALA A 109 -5.67 11.55 -1.85
CA ALA A 109 -6.03 12.08 -3.16
C ALA A 109 -4.99 13.06 -3.75
N LYS A 110 -4.27 13.79 -2.90
CA LYS A 110 -3.20 14.72 -3.31
C LYS A 110 -2.15 14.04 -4.17
N GLU A 111 -1.73 12.83 -3.80
CA GLU A 111 -0.71 12.06 -4.53
C GLU A 111 -1.16 11.68 -5.93
N MET A 112 -2.47 11.55 -6.16
CA MET A 112 -3.02 11.23 -7.48
C MET A 112 -2.94 12.39 -8.47
N THR A 113 -2.80 13.63 -7.97
CA THR A 113 -2.69 14.84 -8.80
C THR A 113 -1.24 15.25 -9.10
N GLU A 114 -0.26 14.52 -8.58
CA GLU A 114 1.17 14.79 -8.77
C GLU A 114 1.78 13.77 -9.73
N ASP A 115 2.69 14.17 -10.62
CA ASP A 115 3.42 13.24 -11.46
C ASP A 115 4.72 12.82 -10.77
N SER A 116 5.01 11.52 -10.80
CA SER A 116 6.27 11.00 -10.23
C SER A 116 7.50 11.49 -10.99
N ALA A 117 7.35 11.92 -12.25
CA ALA A 117 8.42 12.52 -13.04
C ALA A 117 8.89 13.87 -12.48
N ASP A 118 7.98 14.61 -11.82
CA ASP A 118 8.26 15.92 -11.23
C ASP A 118 8.86 15.84 -9.81
N TYR A 119 9.06 14.62 -9.30
CA TYR A 119 9.63 14.42 -7.96
C TYR A 119 11.10 14.87 -7.91
N ASP A 120 11.39 15.85 -7.03
CA ASP A 120 12.72 16.44 -6.81
C ASP A 120 13.25 16.25 -5.37
N GLY A 121 12.66 15.33 -4.59
CA GLY A 121 13.04 15.06 -3.21
C GLY A 121 14.46 14.46 -3.09
N TRP A 122 15.03 14.51 -1.88
CA TRP A 122 16.40 14.08 -1.58
C TRP A 122 16.63 12.57 -1.61
N ILE A 123 15.57 11.75 -1.58
CA ILE A 123 15.65 10.29 -1.72
C ILE A 123 15.25 9.86 -3.13
N SER A 124 15.59 8.65 -3.52
CA SER A 124 15.18 8.09 -4.80
C SER A 124 13.65 8.07 -4.96
N ARG A 125 13.13 8.52 -6.11
CA ARG A 125 11.71 8.42 -6.43
C ARG A 125 11.18 6.98 -6.51
N GLY A 126 12.05 5.99 -6.44
CA GLY A 126 11.66 4.57 -6.42
C GLY A 126 10.77 4.15 -5.24
N TRP A 127 10.60 5.03 -4.23
CA TRP A 127 9.63 4.81 -3.15
C TRP A 127 8.18 5.10 -3.57
N ILE A 128 7.98 5.90 -4.62
CA ILE A 128 6.66 6.19 -5.16
C ILE A 128 6.09 4.89 -5.75
N GLN A 129 4.87 4.57 -5.38
CA GLN A 129 4.24 3.31 -5.79
C GLN A 129 3.60 3.48 -7.16
N GLU A 130 4.36 3.15 -8.19
CA GLU A 130 3.97 3.25 -9.58
C GLU A 130 4.56 2.07 -10.36
N GLU A 131 3.78 1.49 -11.27
CA GLU A 131 4.20 0.35 -12.10
C GLU A 131 3.86 0.63 -13.55
N PHE A 132 4.81 0.35 -14.44
CA PHE A 132 4.62 0.33 -15.89
C PHE A 132 4.59 -1.14 -16.35
N ILE A 133 3.50 -1.57 -16.96
CA ILE A 133 3.20 -2.98 -17.16
C ILE A 133 2.87 -3.23 -18.63
N HIS A 134 3.45 -4.31 -19.16
CA HIS A 134 3.08 -4.88 -20.45
C HIS A 134 2.39 -6.22 -20.22
N VAL A 135 1.24 -6.42 -20.87
CA VAL A 135 0.49 -7.70 -20.87
C VAL A 135 0.36 -8.20 -22.29
N ASP A 136 1.06 -9.28 -22.59
CA ASP A 136 1.20 -9.80 -23.96
C ASP A 136 -0.12 -10.35 -24.52
N VAL A 137 -0.94 -10.95 -23.67
CA VAL A 137 -2.19 -11.61 -24.09
C VAL A 137 -3.32 -11.28 -23.11
N LEU A 138 -4.47 -10.86 -23.63
CA LEU A 138 -5.72 -10.71 -22.91
C LEU A 138 -6.76 -11.77 -23.40
N PRO A 139 -7.65 -12.26 -22.52
CA PRO A 139 -7.81 -11.88 -21.11
C PRO A 139 -6.69 -12.41 -20.21
N ALA A 140 -6.41 -11.70 -19.11
CA ALA A 140 -5.37 -12.05 -18.15
C ALA A 140 -5.76 -11.73 -16.72
N GLU A 141 -5.28 -12.55 -15.78
CA GLU A 141 -5.27 -12.22 -14.35
C GLU A 141 -3.84 -11.79 -13.98
N LEU A 142 -3.69 -10.51 -13.68
CA LEU A 142 -2.41 -9.90 -13.32
C LEU A 142 -2.30 -9.78 -11.80
N LYS A 143 -1.37 -10.54 -11.20
CA LYS A 143 -1.00 -10.42 -9.79
C LYS A 143 0.25 -9.56 -9.68
N LEU A 144 0.15 -8.44 -8.98
CA LEU A 144 1.29 -7.56 -8.79
C LEU A 144 2.32 -8.17 -7.83
N PRO A 145 3.64 -7.98 -8.09
CA PRO A 145 4.68 -8.75 -7.42
C PRO A 145 5.01 -8.27 -6.01
N ARG A 146 4.55 -7.09 -5.61
CA ARG A 146 4.89 -6.49 -4.32
C ARG A 146 3.66 -6.01 -3.56
N ARG A 147 3.83 -5.75 -2.27
CA ARG A 147 2.80 -5.16 -1.40
C ARG A 147 2.73 -3.66 -1.62
N TYR A 148 1.52 -3.12 -1.70
CA TYR A 148 1.25 -1.67 -1.83
C TYR A 148 0.55 -1.15 -0.59
N ALA A 149 0.75 0.14 -0.29
CA ALA A 149 0.04 0.89 0.74
C ALA A 149 -0.70 2.04 0.06
N PHE A 150 -2.02 1.98 0.01
CA PHE A 150 -2.81 2.90 -0.81
C PHE A 150 -4.30 2.90 -0.43
N ARG A 151 -4.98 3.96 -0.79
CA ARG A 151 -6.44 4.04 -0.85
C ARG A 151 -6.93 4.20 -2.28
N TYR A 152 -6.20 5.01 -3.08
CA TYR A 152 -6.56 5.30 -4.46
C TYR A 152 -5.64 4.55 -5.42
N MET A 153 -6.21 4.07 -6.53
CA MET A 153 -5.46 3.42 -7.58
C MET A 153 -5.92 3.96 -8.95
N GLU A 154 -5.00 4.55 -9.69
CA GLU A 154 -5.23 4.98 -11.07
C GLU A 154 -4.67 3.94 -12.04
N ILE A 155 -5.44 3.64 -13.07
CA ILE A 155 -5.06 2.81 -14.21
C ILE A 155 -5.09 3.71 -15.43
N GLU A 156 -3.94 3.93 -16.08
CA GLU A 156 -3.80 4.74 -17.27
C GLU A 156 -3.28 3.89 -18.42
N VAL A 157 -3.99 3.84 -19.52
CA VAL A 157 -3.53 3.14 -20.72
C VAL A 157 -2.53 4.03 -21.47
N ILE A 158 -1.27 3.63 -21.47
CA ILE A 158 -0.20 4.35 -22.15
C ILE A 158 -0.30 4.17 -23.65
N ASP A 159 -0.54 2.92 -24.11
CA ASP A 159 -0.68 2.64 -25.52
C ASP A 159 -1.52 1.39 -25.80
N THR A 160 -2.41 1.54 -26.76
CA THR A 160 -3.13 0.46 -27.46
C THR A 160 -3.24 0.85 -28.93
N SER A 161 -3.46 -0.12 -29.82
CA SER A 161 -3.81 0.22 -31.21
C SER A 161 -5.25 0.73 -31.30
N LEU A 162 -5.58 1.39 -32.40
CA LEU A 162 -6.96 1.88 -32.67
C LEU A 162 -8.00 0.76 -32.87
N LYS A 163 -7.56 -0.50 -32.89
CA LYS A 163 -8.40 -1.66 -33.22
C LYS A 163 -9.07 -2.30 -32.02
N TRP A 164 -8.51 -2.07 -30.82
CA TRP A 164 -9.01 -2.68 -29.57
C TRP A 164 -8.81 -1.73 -28.39
N GLN A 165 -9.55 -1.98 -27.33
CA GLN A 165 -9.50 -1.23 -26.07
C GLN A 165 -9.35 -2.20 -24.89
N MET A 166 -8.66 -1.76 -23.85
CA MET A 166 -8.50 -2.54 -22.62
C MET A 166 -9.75 -2.40 -21.75
N VAL A 167 -10.14 -3.47 -21.10
CA VAL A 167 -11.22 -3.53 -20.13
C VAL A 167 -10.67 -4.04 -18.81
N VAL A 168 -11.02 -3.38 -17.71
CA VAL A 168 -10.74 -3.85 -16.35
C VAL A 168 -12.01 -4.50 -15.82
N GLU A 169 -11.99 -5.83 -15.67
CA GLU A 169 -13.18 -6.58 -15.22
C GLU A 169 -13.31 -6.59 -13.70
N ASP A 170 -12.20 -6.74 -12.98
CA ASP A 170 -12.18 -6.77 -11.51
C ASP A 170 -10.83 -6.24 -10.98
N VAL A 171 -10.88 -5.61 -9.83
CA VAL A 171 -9.70 -5.25 -9.04
C VAL A 171 -9.93 -5.69 -7.61
N SER A 172 -8.96 -6.39 -7.05
CA SER A 172 -8.98 -6.81 -5.66
C SER A 172 -7.64 -6.56 -4.98
N CYS A 173 -7.68 -6.28 -3.69
CA CYS A 173 -6.52 -6.18 -2.82
C CYS A 173 -6.67 -7.21 -1.70
N VAL A 174 -5.71 -8.11 -1.56
CA VAL A 174 -5.56 -8.94 -0.36
C VAL A 174 -4.82 -8.10 0.67
N SER A 175 -5.59 -7.42 1.53
CA SER A 175 -5.07 -6.61 2.63
C SER A 175 -4.52 -7.50 3.73
N VAL A 176 -3.33 -7.18 4.26
CA VAL A 176 -2.61 -8.00 5.24
C VAL A 176 -2.24 -7.20 6.48
N SER A 177 -2.40 -7.81 7.66
CA SER A 177 -1.97 -7.25 8.95
C SER A 177 -1.86 -8.35 10.00
N ALA A 178 -1.06 -8.11 11.05
CA ALA A 178 -0.99 -8.98 12.23
C ALA A 178 -2.24 -8.92 13.11
N VAL A 179 -3.15 -7.94 12.88
CA VAL A 179 -4.36 -7.69 13.68
C VAL A 179 -5.53 -7.35 12.78
N SER A 180 -6.75 -7.31 13.33
CA SER A 180 -7.97 -6.90 12.65
C SER A 180 -8.63 -5.75 13.40
N MET A 181 -9.35 -4.87 12.68
CA MET A 181 -10.21 -3.85 13.30
C MET A 181 -11.33 -4.47 14.16
N GLU A 182 -11.64 -5.74 13.95
CA GLU A 182 -12.59 -6.49 14.79
C GLU A 182 -12.05 -6.82 16.18
N ASP A 183 -10.73 -6.75 16.37
CA ASP A 183 -10.08 -7.02 17.66
C ASP A 183 -10.13 -5.85 18.62
N VAL A 184 -10.54 -4.67 18.16
CA VAL A 184 -10.54 -3.43 18.93
C VAL A 184 -11.92 -2.79 18.99
N LYS A 185 -12.26 -2.20 20.13
CA LYS A 185 -13.48 -1.39 20.27
C LYS A 185 -13.17 0.06 19.91
N PRO A 186 -13.93 0.65 18.97
CA PRO A 186 -13.82 2.07 18.68
C PRO A 186 -14.14 2.91 19.91
N VAL A 187 -13.59 4.13 19.97
CA VAL A 187 -13.94 5.07 21.05
C VAL A 187 -15.43 5.41 21.01
N GLU A 188 -16.05 5.37 22.18
CA GLU A 188 -17.42 5.84 22.36
C GLU A 188 -17.39 7.36 22.60
N SER A 189 -17.88 8.13 21.65
CA SER A 189 -17.95 9.60 21.72
C SER A 189 -19.16 10.10 20.94
N GLU A 190 -19.81 11.16 21.45
CA GLU A 190 -20.85 11.88 20.71
C GLU A 190 -20.24 12.76 19.60
N ASP A 191 -18.98 13.18 19.75
CA ASP A 191 -18.25 13.98 18.77
C ASP A 191 -17.83 13.11 17.59
N GLU A 192 -18.36 13.44 16.40
CA GLU A 192 -18.04 12.74 15.15
C GLU A 192 -16.57 12.87 14.76
N MET A 193 -15.92 14.00 15.04
CA MET A 193 -14.52 14.21 14.75
C MET A 193 -13.63 13.27 15.58
N ILE A 194 -13.95 13.08 16.86
CA ILE A 194 -13.23 12.12 17.72
C ILE A 194 -13.36 10.71 17.18
N ARG A 195 -14.58 10.28 16.79
CA ARG A 195 -14.78 8.95 16.19
C ARG A 195 -14.00 8.77 14.87
N LYS A 196 -13.93 9.82 14.03
CA LYS A 196 -13.15 9.78 12.79
C LYS A 196 -11.66 9.69 13.07
N LEU A 197 -11.14 10.49 14.01
CA LEU A 197 -9.73 10.47 14.40
C LEU A 197 -9.33 9.10 14.95
N ASP A 198 -10.14 8.54 15.86
CA ASP A 198 -9.91 7.21 16.42
C ASP A 198 -9.85 6.14 15.31
N ARG A 199 -10.85 6.10 14.43
CA ARG A 199 -10.90 5.15 13.32
C ARG A 199 -9.68 5.23 12.43
N VAL A 200 -9.26 6.45 12.04
CA VAL A 200 -8.09 6.65 11.17
C VAL A 200 -6.82 6.23 11.89
N SER A 201 -6.68 6.57 13.19
CA SER A 201 -5.53 6.20 14.01
C SER A 201 -5.42 4.68 14.18
N LEU A 202 -6.51 4.00 14.49
CA LEU A 202 -6.56 2.54 14.58
C LEU A 202 -6.21 1.87 13.24
N ARG A 203 -6.76 2.36 12.13
CA ARG A 203 -6.44 1.85 10.79
C ARG A 203 -4.96 2.06 10.45
N THR A 204 -4.40 3.21 10.78
CA THR A 204 -2.98 3.50 10.58
C THR A 204 -2.10 2.54 11.37
N LEU A 205 -2.40 2.34 12.66
CA LEU A 205 -1.66 1.41 13.49
C LEU A 205 -1.78 -0.03 12.95
N GLN A 206 -2.99 -0.50 12.63
CA GLN A 206 -3.21 -1.82 12.04
C GLN A 206 -2.34 -2.03 10.78
N ASN A 207 -2.30 -1.03 9.90
CA ASN A 207 -1.55 -1.10 8.64
C ASN A 207 -0.04 -1.14 8.85
N CYS A 208 0.47 -0.58 9.96
CA CYS A 208 1.87 -0.69 10.38
C CYS A 208 2.19 -2.00 11.11
N MET A 209 1.17 -2.73 11.59
CA MET A 209 1.34 -4.00 12.30
C MET A 209 1.42 -5.16 11.31
N GLN A 210 2.62 -5.45 10.81
CA GLN A 210 2.91 -6.48 9.84
C GLN A 210 3.68 -7.64 10.51
N SER A 211 4.68 -8.23 9.87
CA SER A 211 5.58 -9.19 10.53
C SER A 211 6.41 -8.56 11.64
N VAL A 212 6.49 -7.24 11.65
CA VAL A 212 7.04 -6.34 12.68
C VAL A 212 6.16 -5.09 12.72
N PHE A 213 6.38 -4.19 13.68
CA PHE A 213 5.89 -2.83 13.55
C PHE A 213 6.73 -2.09 12.50
N GLU A 214 6.09 -1.68 11.41
CA GLU A 214 6.73 -0.90 10.35
C GLU A 214 6.57 0.59 10.64
N ASP A 215 7.59 1.39 10.37
CA ASP A 215 7.55 2.85 10.47
C ASP A 215 6.56 3.48 9.49
N GLY A 216 6.56 2.95 8.25
CA GLY A 216 5.63 3.33 7.19
C GLY A 216 5.53 2.24 6.12
N PRO A 217 4.35 1.62 5.93
CA PRO A 217 4.17 0.50 5.01
C PRO A 217 4.33 0.87 3.54
N LYS A 218 4.34 2.17 3.21
CA LYS A 218 4.53 2.66 1.85
C LYS A 218 6.00 2.69 1.43
N ARG A 219 6.89 3.26 2.24
CA ARG A 219 8.29 3.52 1.88
C ARG A 219 9.28 2.61 2.59
N ASP A 220 9.58 2.90 3.84
CA ASP A 220 10.66 2.22 4.57
C ASP A 220 10.37 0.77 4.89
N ARG A 221 9.14 0.49 5.37
CA ARG A 221 8.70 -0.86 5.74
C ARG A 221 9.65 -1.54 6.71
N ARG A 222 10.27 -0.75 7.57
CA ARG A 222 11.33 -1.19 8.48
C ARG A 222 10.91 -1.03 9.92
N LEU A 223 11.51 -1.87 10.75
CA LEU A 223 11.40 -1.75 12.18
C LEU A 223 12.41 -0.72 12.69
N TRP A 224 11.91 0.40 13.22
CA TRP A 224 12.68 1.43 13.91
C TRP A 224 12.34 1.45 15.39
N LEU A 225 13.35 1.55 16.27
CA LEU A 225 13.14 1.51 17.73
C LEU A 225 12.34 2.72 18.25
N GLY A 226 12.56 3.89 17.67
CA GLY A 226 11.81 5.11 18.01
C GLY A 226 10.34 5.01 17.70
N ASP A 227 10.01 4.53 16.48
CA ASP A 227 8.64 4.30 16.03
C ASP A 227 7.97 3.19 16.82
N LEU A 228 8.67 2.07 17.08
CA LEU A 228 8.18 0.97 17.90
C LEU A 228 7.71 1.44 19.27
N ARG A 229 8.41 2.38 19.90
CA ARG A 229 8.00 2.88 21.22
C ARG A 229 6.61 3.46 21.21
N LEU A 230 6.31 4.31 20.21
CA LEU A 230 5.00 4.97 20.11
C LEU A 230 3.91 3.99 19.67
N GLN A 231 4.22 3.15 18.69
CA GLN A 231 3.30 2.13 18.19
C GLN A 231 2.96 1.09 19.28
N ALA A 232 3.95 0.67 20.08
CA ALA A 232 3.71 -0.25 21.18
C ALA A 232 2.81 0.35 22.27
N LEU A 233 3.00 1.64 22.62
CA LEU A 233 2.12 2.33 23.57
C LEU A 233 0.67 2.36 23.07
N ALA A 234 0.45 2.71 21.80
CA ALA A 234 -0.87 2.69 21.20
C ALA A 234 -1.45 1.26 21.15
N ASN A 235 -0.64 0.25 20.81
CA ASN A 235 -1.05 -1.15 20.79
C ASN A 235 -1.47 -1.65 22.18
N TYR A 236 -0.84 -1.19 23.26
CA TYR A 236 -1.21 -1.59 24.63
C TYR A 236 -2.62 -1.15 25.02
N GLU A 237 -3.12 -0.09 24.44
CA GLU A 237 -4.46 0.45 24.70
C GLU A 237 -5.50 0.02 23.66
N THR A 238 -5.07 -0.66 22.57
CA THR A 238 -5.94 -0.97 21.44
C THR A 238 -5.94 -2.47 21.09
N PHE A 239 -5.04 -2.92 20.25
CA PHE A 239 -5.01 -4.30 19.72
C PHE A 239 -4.43 -5.33 20.69
N HIS A 240 -3.69 -4.91 21.71
CA HIS A 240 -3.07 -5.77 22.72
C HIS A 240 -2.18 -6.90 22.16
N ASN A 241 -1.60 -6.74 20.96
CA ASN A 241 -0.72 -7.75 20.37
C ASN A 241 0.67 -7.67 21.00
N MET A 242 0.84 -8.33 22.17
CA MET A 242 2.09 -8.33 22.94
C MET A 242 3.19 -9.13 22.27
N ASP A 243 2.86 -10.16 21.51
CA ASP A 243 3.87 -11.00 20.87
C ASP A 243 4.56 -10.28 19.73
N LEU A 244 3.85 -9.41 19.00
CA LEU A 244 4.47 -8.54 18.00
C LEU A 244 5.47 -7.56 18.62
N VAL A 245 5.15 -6.98 19.79
CA VAL A 245 6.09 -6.12 20.55
C VAL A 245 7.33 -6.91 20.99
N LYS A 246 7.13 -8.09 21.59
CA LYS A 246 8.24 -8.97 21.99
C LYS A 246 9.13 -9.34 20.81
N ARG A 247 8.53 -9.70 19.67
CA ARG A 247 9.26 -9.99 18.44
C ARG A 247 10.17 -8.82 18.06
N CYS A 248 9.64 -7.61 18.00
CA CYS A 248 10.39 -6.43 17.62
C CYS A 248 11.57 -6.17 18.58
N LEU A 249 11.35 -6.27 19.89
CA LEU A 249 12.40 -6.10 20.90
C LEU A 249 13.47 -7.21 20.81
N TYR A 250 13.07 -8.46 20.61
CA TYR A 250 14.01 -9.57 20.45
C TYR A 250 14.83 -9.45 19.16
N LEU A 251 14.26 -8.91 18.07
CA LEU A 251 15.02 -8.66 16.83
C LEU A 251 16.12 -7.62 17.06
N PHE A 252 15.85 -6.53 17.82
CA PHE A 252 16.89 -5.60 18.19
C PHE A 252 17.94 -6.22 19.11
N ALA A 253 17.51 -6.93 20.15
CA ALA A 253 18.41 -7.60 21.09
C ALA A 253 19.24 -8.72 20.43
N GLY A 254 18.70 -9.33 19.36
CA GLY A 254 19.38 -10.37 18.58
C GLY A 254 20.44 -9.87 17.61
N GLN A 255 20.47 -8.56 17.32
CA GLN A 255 21.38 -7.96 16.35
C GLN A 255 22.02 -6.68 16.94
N THR A 256 22.89 -6.85 17.90
CA THR A 256 23.64 -5.75 18.52
C THR A 256 25.00 -5.56 17.83
N LYS A 257 25.61 -4.41 18.06
CA LYS A 257 27.02 -4.24 17.77
C LYS A 257 27.86 -4.96 18.83
N ASP A 258 29.14 -5.21 18.55
CA ASP A 258 30.09 -5.83 19.47
C ASP A 258 30.29 -5.06 20.79
N ASN A 259 29.94 -3.78 20.79
CA ASN A 259 30.00 -2.91 21.98
C ASN A 259 28.62 -2.61 22.63
N GLY A 260 27.58 -3.32 22.23
CA GLY A 260 26.21 -3.16 22.76
C GLY A 260 25.29 -2.24 21.98
#